data_a1b4776d292ab1ca55f35a9f7b208d62
#
_entry.id   a1b4776d292ab1ca55f35a9f7b208d62
#
_cell.length_a   1.000
_cell.length_b   1.000
_cell.length_c   1.000
_cell.angle_alpha   90.00
_cell.angle_beta   90.00
_cell.angle_gamma   90.00
#
_symmetry.space_group_name_H-M   'P 1'
#
loop_
_entity.id
_entity.type
_entity.pdbx_description
1 polymer ?
#
loop_
_entity_poly.entity_id
_entity_poly.type
_entity_poly.pdbx_seq_one_letter_code
_entity_poly.pdbx_strand_id
1 'polypeptide(L)'
;WGDVQQRILSQENSRSSPEEMAMVLTDGNIQLPTPGYGQITLMVIEHDKEVPVGVDNPGEDVRDRVLVGMKVIDSEGNISEYGDLELPELWSLVMIHEPIEGGSPYGVVEISNIDYEEDSSNELLLIIAFCILLGGLLVFIPAKNSLNTEEE
;
A
#
# COMPACT_ATOMS: atom_id res chain seq x y z
N TRP A 1 -17.51 -24.19 10.22
CA TRP A 1 -17.68 -23.40 8.98
C TRP A 1 -18.72 -22.29 9.12
N GLY A 2 -19.85 -22.53 9.84
CA GLY A 2 -20.91 -21.53 10.05
C GLY A 2 -20.42 -20.23 10.71
N ASP A 3 -19.57 -20.33 11.73
CA ASP A 3 -19.06 -19.16 12.46
C ASP A 3 -18.14 -18.29 11.60
N VAL A 4 -17.35 -18.89 10.69
CA VAL A 4 -16.46 -18.17 9.77
C VAL A 4 -17.31 -17.45 8.72
N GLN A 5 -18.33 -18.09 8.16
CA GLN A 5 -19.23 -17.46 7.20
C GLN A 5 -20.02 -16.31 7.83
N GLN A 6 -20.51 -16.46 9.05
CA GLN A 6 -21.20 -15.37 9.76
C GLN A 6 -20.28 -14.18 10.03
N ARG A 7 -19.02 -14.43 10.39
CA ARG A 7 -18.03 -13.35 10.56
C ARG A 7 -17.72 -12.62 9.26
N ILE A 8 -17.55 -13.34 8.16
CA ILE A 8 -17.33 -12.74 6.83
C ILE A 8 -18.55 -11.90 6.42
N LEU A 9 -19.75 -12.43 6.55
CA LEU A 9 -20.98 -11.71 6.21
C LEU A 9 -21.22 -10.50 7.10
N SER A 10 -20.88 -10.57 8.40
CA SER A 10 -20.99 -9.42 9.31
C SER A 10 -19.96 -8.34 8.97
N GLN A 11 -18.75 -8.70 8.55
CA GLN A 11 -17.74 -7.75 8.06
C GLN A 11 -18.13 -7.11 6.73
N GLU A 12 -18.72 -7.86 5.80
CA GLU A 12 -19.21 -7.29 4.54
C GLU A 12 -20.36 -6.30 4.75
N ASN A 13 -21.26 -6.59 5.69
CA ASN A 13 -22.39 -5.71 6.00
C ASN A 13 -22.00 -4.46 6.82
N SER A 14 -20.80 -4.43 7.40
CA SER A 14 -20.28 -3.30 8.19
C SER A 14 -19.25 -2.46 7.43
N ARG A 15 -19.04 -2.70 6.15
CA ARG A 15 -18.12 -1.89 5.34
C ARG A 15 -18.67 -0.49 5.14
N SER A 16 -17.80 0.48 5.27
CA SER A 16 -18.10 1.88 4.93
C SER A 16 -18.44 2.01 3.45
N SER A 17 -19.42 2.85 3.14
CA SER A 17 -19.65 3.24 1.76
C SER A 17 -18.50 4.08 1.21
N PRO A 18 -18.26 4.14 -0.11
CA PRO A 18 -17.26 5.03 -0.69
C PRO A 18 -17.46 6.51 -0.31
N GLU A 19 -18.68 6.94 -0.06
CA GLU A 19 -19.02 8.31 0.35
C GLU A 19 -18.57 8.59 1.79
N GLU A 20 -18.69 7.60 2.69
CA GLU A 20 -18.20 7.68 4.07
C GLU A 20 -16.67 7.66 4.16
N MET A 21 -16.00 7.25 3.10
CA MET A 21 -14.54 7.18 2.98
C MET A 21 -13.98 8.25 2.03
N ALA A 22 -14.79 9.26 1.66
CA ALA A 22 -14.36 10.33 0.77
C ALA A 22 -13.49 11.35 1.51
N MET A 23 -12.19 11.34 1.22
CA MET A 23 -11.24 12.33 1.69
C MET A 23 -10.96 13.35 0.58
N VAL A 24 -11.01 14.64 0.91
CA VAL A 24 -10.75 15.72 -0.07
C VAL A 24 -9.49 16.46 0.34
N LEU A 25 -8.52 16.49 -0.57
CA LEU A 25 -7.29 17.25 -0.43
C LEU A 25 -7.35 18.48 -1.36
N THR A 26 -7.33 19.69 -0.77
CA THR A 26 -7.34 20.94 -1.54
C THR A 26 -6.30 21.89 -0.95
N ASP A 27 -5.33 22.31 -1.75
CA ASP A 27 -4.28 23.26 -1.35
C ASP A 27 -3.58 22.87 -0.02
N GLY A 28 -3.30 21.58 0.17
CA GLY A 28 -2.68 21.05 1.39
C GLY A 28 -3.64 20.88 2.57
N ASN A 29 -4.90 21.31 2.45
CA ASN A 29 -5.91 21.10 3.48
C ASN A 29 -6.64 19.78 3.28
N ILE A 30 -6.67 18.97 4.32
CA ILE A 30 -7.34 17.67 4.34
C ILE A 30 -8.71 17.84 4.97
N GLN A 31 -9.76 17.62 4.17
CA GLN A 31 -11.14 17.56 4.65
C GLN A 31 -11.57 16.11 4.79
N LEU A 32 -12.02 15.76 5.99
CA LEU A 32 -12.53 14.43 6.31
C LEU A 32 -14.05 14.47 6.46
N PRO A 33 -14.75 13.41 6.09
CA PRO A 33 -16.16 13.28 6.39
C PRO A 33 -16.36 13.10 7.90
N THR A 34 -17.50 13.56 8.41
CA THR A 34 -17.93 13.18 9.78
C THR A 34 -18.62 11.82 9.68
N PRO A 35 -18.14 10.80 10.41
CA PRO A 35 -18.75 9.48 10.34
C PRO A 35 -20.13 9.48 10.98
N GLY A 36 -21.09 8.73 10.42
CA GLY A 36 -22.41 8.54 11.02
C GLY A 36 -22.39 7.66 12.26
N TYR A 37 -21.31 6.87 12.44
CA TYR A 37 -21.06 5.98 13.59
C TYR A 37 -19.55 5.69 13.67
N GLY A 38 -19.10 5.26 14.84
CA GLY A 38 -17.68 4.98 15.05
C GLY A 38 -16.84 6.27 15.03
N GLN A 39 -15.61 6.15 14.51
CA GLN A 39 -14.67 7.25 14.35
C GLN A 39 -13.87 7.10 13.06
N ILE A 40 -13.38 8.20 12.54
CA ILE A 40 -12.40 8.24 11.45
C ILE A 40 -11.07 8.66 12.03
N THR A 41 -10.06 7.84 11.80
CA THR A 41 -8.66 8.13 12.11
C THR A 41 -7.92 8.41 10.81
N LEU A 42 -7.37 9.62 10.68
CA LEU A 42 -6.43 9.99 9.61
C LEU A 42 -5.02 9.92 10.16
N MET A 43 -4.13 9.30 9.41
CA MET A 43 -2.69 9.26 9.68
C MET A 43 -1.93 9.94 8.57
N VAL A 44 -1.01 10.85 8.92
CA VAL A 44 -0.04 11.44 8.01
C VAL A 44 1.27 10.68 8.15
N ILE A 45 1.71 10.07 7.06
CA ILE A 45 2.91 9.23 7.02
C ILE A 45 3.93 9.94 6.13
N GLU A 46 5.11 10.16 6.67
CA GLU A 46 6.28 10.67 5.94
C GLU A 46 7.13 9.50 5.46
N HIS A 47 7.55 9.58 4.21
CA HIS A 47 8.46 8.62 3.61
C HIS A 47 9.87 9.20 3.54
N ASP A 48 10.86 8.32 3.53
CA ASP A 48 12.29 8.65 3.41
C ASP A 48 12.76 9.71 4.42
N LYS A 49 12.16 9.70 5.62
CA LYS A 49 12.49 10.65 6.69
C LYS A 49 13.92 10.47 7.16
N GLU A 50 14.73 11.53 7.02
CA GLU A 50 16.08 11.56 7.55
C GLU A 50 16.07 11.52 9.09
N VAL A 51 16.97 10.72 9.67
CA VAL A 51 17.17 10.67 11.11
C VAL A 51 18.15 11.78 11.53
N PRO A 52 17.77 12.66 12.48
CA PRO A 52 18.66 13.72 12.91
C PRO A 52 20.00 13.21 13.44
N VAL A 53 21.08 13.88 13.10
CA VAL A 53 22.44 13.57 13.58
C VAL A 53 22.49 13.65 15.10
N GLY A 54 23.06 12.61 15.74
CA GLY A 54 23.22 12.53 17.20
C GLY A 54 22.06 11.87 17.95
N VAL A 55 21.01 11.44 17.25
CA VAL A 55 19.99 10.56 17.81
C VAL A 55 20.51 9.14 17.79
N ASP A 56 20.44 8.45 18.94
CA ASP A 56 20.79 7.02 19.02
C ASP A 56 19.74 6.21 18.25
N ASN A 57 20.12 5.88 17.03
CA ASN A 57 19.26 5.13 16.11
C ASN A 57 19.96 3.83 15.72
N PRO A 58 19.49 2.67 16.19
CA PRO A 58 20.12 1.38 15.91
C PRO A 58 19.86 0.88 14.47
N GLY A 59 19.43 1.72 13.56
CA GLY A 59 19.08 1.36 12.20
C GLY A 59 19.73 2.25 11.15
N GLU A 60 19.03 2.41 10.06
CA GLU A 60 19.43 3.21 8.90
C GLU A 60 19.27 4.71 9.17
N ASP A 61 20.04 5.53 8.45
CA ASP A 61 20.00 6.99 8.54
C ASP A 61 18.68 7.58 7.98
N VAL A 62 17.94 6.80 7.21
CA VAL A 62 16.63 7.13 6.64
C VAL A 62 15.59 6.14 7.14
N ARG A 63 14.41 6.64 7.48
CA ARG A 63 13.25 5.83 7.89
C ARG A 63 12.11 6.01 6.91
N ASP A 64 11.63 4.90 6.39
CA ASP A 64 10.41 4.89 5.59
C ASP A 64 9.17 4.71 6.48
N ARG A 65 8.05 5.31 6.05
CA ARG A 65 6.72 5.20 6.66
C ARG A 65 6.67 5.62 8.13
N VAL A 66 7.16 6.81 8.42
CA VAL A 66 7.10 7.41 9.77
C VAL A 66 5.78 8.12 9.98
N LEU A 67 5.00 7.72 10.98
CA LEU A 67 3.81 8.47 11.40
C LEU A 67 4.23 9.82 12.00
N VAL A 68 3.85 10.91 11.35
CA VAL A 68 4.18 12.28 11.78
C VAL A 68 2.99 13.01 12.37
N GLY A 69 1.79 12.71 11.93
CA GLY A 69 0.57 13.33 12.43
C GLY A 69 -0.63 12.38 12.40
N MET A 70 -1.60 12.64 13.27
CA MET A 70 -2.83 11.88 13.36
C MET A 70 -3.99 12.80 13.75
N LYS A 71 -5.14 12.61 13.10
CA LYS A 71 -6.39 13.29 13.39
C LYS A 71 -7.51 12.28 13.55
N VAL A 72 -8.28 12.42 14.62
CA VAL A 72 -9.43 11.55 14.90
C VAL A 72 -10.69 12.40 14.91
N ILE A 73 -11.73 11.96 14.24
CA ILE A 73 -13.07 12.57 14.24
C ILE A 73 -14.06 11.48 14.63
N ASP A 74 -14.81 11.72 15.71
CA ASP A 74 -15.89 10.83 16.12
C ASP A 74 -17.23 11.17 15.44
N SER A 75 -18.24 10.34 15.68
CA SER A 75 -19.59 10.52 15.12
C SER A 75 -20.34 11.74 15.66
N GLU A 76 -19.87 12.37 16.73
CA GLU A 76 -20.41 13.61 17.27
C GLU A 76 -19.72 14.85 16.64
N GLY A 77 -18.66 14.63 15.85
CA GLY A 77 -17.85 15.67 15.22
C GLY A 77 -16.75 16.24 16.14
N ASN A 78 -16.47 15.59 17.28
CA ASN A 78 -15.35 15.96 18.12
C ASN A 78 -14.04 15.61 17.41
N ILE A 79 -13.07 16.52 17.44
CA ILE A 79 -11.79 16.38 16.77
C ILE A 79 -10.68 16.30 17.80
N SER A 80 -9.78 15.34 17.62
CA SER A 80 -8.52 15.24 18.35
C SER A 80 -7.36 15.18 17.35
N GLU A 81 -6.31 15.95 17.59
CA GLU A 81 -5.15 16.06 16.70
C GLU A 81 -3.87 15.80 17.48
N TYR A 82 -2.93 15.07 16.87
CA TYR A 82 -1.66 14.68 17.43
C TYR A 82 -0.56 14.82 16.38
N GLY A 83 0.60 15.34 16.80
CA GLY A 83 1.75 15.50 15.92
C GLY A 83 1.56 16.62 14.89
N ASP A 84 2.23 16.48 13.75
CA ASP A 84 2.21 17.45 12.66
C ASP A 84 1.30 16.94 11.53
N LEU A 85 0.30 17.74 11.19
CA LEU A 85 -0.66 17.44 10.12
C LEU A 85 -0.29 18.15 8.80
N GLU A 86 0.80 18.91 8.76
CA GLU A 86 1.33 19.42 7.50
C GLU A 86 1.87 18.25 6.65
N LEU A 87 1.59 18.30 5.35
CA LEU A 87 2.03 17.25 4.45
C LEU A 87 3.54 17.41 4.18
N PRO A 88 4.36 16.38 4.48
CA PRO A 88 5.77 16.39 4.11
C PRO A 88 5.98 16.31 2.60
N GLU A 89 7.22 16.31 2.13
CA GLU A 89 7.54 16.24 0.69
C GLU A 89 7.07 14.92 0.08
N LEU A 90 7.37 13.80 0.75
CA LEU A 90 6.91 12.46 0.36
C LEU A 90 5.97 11.94 1.44
N TRP A 91 4.73 11.72 1.08
CA TRP A 91 3.70 11.40 2.05
C TRP A 91 2.72 10.33 1.58
N SER A 92 2.15 9.61 2.55
CA SER A 92 0.90 8.88 2.43
C SER A 92 -0.11 9.36 3.47
N LEU A 93 -1.36 9.42 3.10
CA LEU A 93 -2.50 9.63 3.99
C LEU A 93 -3.27 8.33 4.11
N VAL A 94 -3.39 7.81 5.31
CA VAL A 94 -4.18 6.62 5.60
C VAL A 94 -5.38 7.02 6.43
N MET A 95 -6.57 6.81 5.89
CA MET A 95 -7.83 7.05 6.59
C MET A 95 -8.45 5.71 6.97
N ILE A 96 -8.79 5.55 8.24
CA ILE A 96 -9.38 4.35 8.81
C ILE A 96 -10.73 4.73 9.42
N HIS A 97 -11.81 4.08 9.01
CA HIS A 97 -13.10 4.15 9.68
C HIS A 97 -13.25 2.92 10.57
N GLU A 98 -13.43 3.12 11.87
CA GLU A 98 -13.37 2.06 12.88
C GLU A 98 -14.34 2.29 14.04
N PRO A 99 -14.69 1.23 14.84
CA PRO A 99 -15.44 1.39 16.06
C PRO A 99 -14.65 2.18 17.12
N ILE A 100 -15.31 3.04 17.91
CA ILE A 100 -14.67 3.83 18.99
C ILE A 100 -14.03 2.91 20.04
N GLU A 101 -14.64 1.78 20.35
CA GLU A 101 -14.14 0.82 21.35
C GLU A 101 -13.03 -0.11 20.80
N GLY A 102 -12.59 0.11 19.57
CA GLY A 102 -11.65 -0.75 18.85
C GLY A 102 -12.35 -1.95 18.20
N GLY A 103 -11.61 -2.68 17.38
CA GLY A 103 -12.12 -3.84 16.64
C GLY A 103 -11.67 -3.82 15.18
N SER A 104 -12.36 -4.59 14.35
CA SER A 104 -12.08 -4.59 12.91
C SER A 104 -12.56 -3.29 12.28
N PRO A 105 -11.74 -2.63 11.45
CA PRO A 105 -12.15 -1.41 10.75
C PRO A 105 -13.29 -1.70 9.77
N TYR A 106 -14.16 -0.73 9.60
CA TYR A 106 -15.22 -0.74 8.60
C TYR A 106 -14.68 -0.47 7.19
N GLY A 107 -13.63 0.34 7.10
CA GLY A 107 -12.95 0.66 5.86
C GLY A 107 -11.58 1.28 6.09
N VAL A 108 -10.71 1.13 5.10
CA VAL A 108 -9.39 1.77 5.05
C VAL A 108 -9.16 2.28 3.64
N VAL A 109 -8.65 3.50 3.55
CA VAL A 109 -8.25 4.13 2.28
C VAL A 109 -6.87 4.74 2.46
N GLU A 110 -6.01 4.55 1.48
CA GLU A 110 -4.70 5.20 1.40
C GLU A 110 -4.62 6.00 0.12
N ILE A 111 -4.08 7.23 0.22
CA ILE A 111 -3.62 8.03 -0.92
C ILE A 111 -2.20 8.48 -0.65
N SER A 112 -1.40 8.58 -1.70
CA SER A 112 0.02 8.89 -1.64
C SER A 112 0.41 9.80 -2.79
N ASN A 113 1.45 10.64 -2.59
CA ASN A 113 2.09 11.35 -3.67
C ASN A 113 3.37 10.63 -4.16
N ILE A 114 3.64 9.44 -3.63
CA ILE A 114 4.75 8.63 -4.05
C ILE A 114 4.32 7.88 -5.30
N ASP A 115 5.01 8.10 -6.41
CA ASP A 115 4.98 7.18 -7.52
C ASP A 115 5.73 5.92 -7.08
N TYR A 116 4.99 4.94 -6.57
CA TYR A 116 5.54 3.59 -6.50
C TYR A 116 5.85 3.23 -7.95
N GLU A 117 7.11 3.31 -8.35
CA GLU A 117 7.55 2.61 -9.55
C GLU A 117 7.03 1.20 -9.38
N GLU A 118 6.04 0.83 -10.19
CA GLU A 118 5.61 -0.57 -10.30
C GLU A 118 6.86 -1.35 -10.65
N ASP A 119 7.50 -1.85 -9.58
CA ASP A 119 8.76 -2.58 -9.65
C ASP A 119 8.55 -3.68 -10.67
N SER A 120 9.02 -3.40 -11.81
CA SER A 120 9.08 -4.07 -13.09
C SER A 120 8.67 -5.56 -13.09
N SER A 121 7.40 -5.85 -12.82
CA SER A 121 6.80 -7.13 -13.22
C SER A 121 6.98 -7.33 -14.74
N ASN A 122 7.13 -6.25 -15.50
CA ASN A 122 7.43 -6.24 -16.92
C ASN A 122 8.85 -6.74 -17.22
N GLU A 123 9.88 -6.43 -16.42
CA GLU A 123 11.22 -6.99 -16.59
C GLU A 123 11.25 -8.49 -16.31
N LEU A 124 10.58 -8.93 -15.26
CA LEU A 124 10.45 -10.36 -14.95
C LEU A 124 9.69 -11.11 -16.07
N LEU A 125 8.62 -10.53 -16.58
CA LEU A 125 7.86 -11.06 -17.71
C LEU A 125 8.70 -11.12 -18.98
N LEU A 126 9.52 -10.10 -19.27
CA LEU A 126 10.46 -10.09 -20.40
C LEU A 126 11.53 -11.18 -20.26
N ILE A 127 12.11 -11.35 -19.08
CA ILE A 127 13.08 -12.40 -18.79
C ILE A 127 12.46 -13.79 -18.99
N ILE A 128 11.26 -14.03 -18.46
CA ILE A 128 10.54 -15.29 -18.63
C ILE A 128 10.22 -15.55 -20.11
N ALA A 129 9.71 -14.55 -20.83
CA ALA A 129 9.41 -14.66 -22.25
C ALA A 129 10.68 -14.98 -23.08
N PHE A 130 11.80 -14.33 -22.75
CA PHE A 130 13.08 -14.59 -23.40
C PHE A 130 13.62 -15.99 -23.14
N CYS A 131 13.49 -16.49 -21.91
CA CYS A 131 13.86 -17.86 -21.55
C CYS A 131 13.02 -18.90 -22.27
N ILE A 132 11.72 -18.67 -22.43
CA ILE A 132 10.81 -19.57 -23.17
C ILE A 132 11.17 -19.57 -24.67
N LEU A 133 11.45 -18.40 -25.25
CA LEU A 133 11.86 -18.29 -26.65
C LEU A 133 13.19 -19.01 -26.91
N LEU A 134 14.22 -18.80 -26.07
CA LEU A 134 15.50 -19.50 -26.20
C LEU A 134 15.37 -21.01 -26.02
N GLY A 135 14.60 -21.46 -25.00
CA GLY A 135 14.36 -22.86 -24.76
C GLY A 135 13.63 -23.53 -25.94
N GLY A 136 12.61 -22.86 -26.48
CA GLY A 136 11.90 -23.32 -27.68
C GLY A 136 12.81 -23.42 -28.90
N LEU A 137 13.68 -22.41 -29.12
CA LEU A 137 14.61 -22.39 -30.24
C LEU A 137 15.61 -23.56 -30.18
N LEU A 138 16.12 -23.89 -28.98
CA LEU A 138 17.05 -25.02 -28.77
C LEU A 138 16.38 -26.37 -29.05
N VAL A 139 15.10 -26.51 -28.78
CA VAL A 139 14.35 -27.76 -29.05
C VAL A 139 14.06 -27.96 -30.53
N PHE A 140 13.87 -26.86 -31.29
CA PHE A 140 13.49 -26.93 -32.72
C PHE A 140 14.65 -26.78 -33.68
N ILE A 141 15.89 -26.52 -33.23
CA ILE A 141 17.08 -26.59 -34.08
C ILE A 141 17.47 -28.06 -34.24
N PRO A 142 17.32 -28.66 -35.41
CA PRO A 142 17.74 -30.03 -35.63
C PRO A 142 19.24 -30.15 -35.43
N ALA A 143 19.69 -31.04 -34.55
CA ALA A 143 21.09 -31.37 -34.39
C ALA A 143 21.61 -31.87 -35.74
N LYS A 144 22.49 -31.09 -36.38
CA LYS A 144 23.15 -31.49 -37.63
C LYS A 144 24.11 -32.62 -37.30
N ASN A 145 23.67 -33.87 -37.47
CA ASN A 145 24.57 -35.03 -37.39
C ASN A 145 25.61 -34.91 -38.49
N SER A 146 26.83 -34.52 -38.12
CA SER A 146 27.98 -34.71 -38.98
C SER A 146 28.41 -36.17 -38.93
N LEU A 147 27.75 -37.01 -39.74
CA LEU A 147 28.31 -38.29 -40.10
C LEU A 147 29.47 -38.01 -41.06
N ASN A 148 30.69 -37.85 -40.54
CA ASN A 148 31.89 -38.08 -41.31
C ASN A 148 32.02 -39.56 -41.53
N THR A 149 31.66 -40.02 -42.70
CA THR A 149 32.10 -41.28 -43.26
C THR A 149 33.53 -41.10 -43.67
N GLU A 150 34.46 -41.63 -42.89
CA GLU A 150 35.77 -41.98 -43.39
C GLU A 150 35.59 -43.21 -44.26
N GLU A 151 35.79 -43.05 -45.57
CA GLU A 151 36.09 -44.14 -46.50
C GLU A 151 37.53 -43.92 -46.97
N GLU A 152 38.29 -45.00 -46.91
CA GLU A 152 39.68 -45.27 -47.32
C GLU A 152 40.16 -44.60 -48.62
#